data_510004dcfea23bff1a6e941f46b6215f
#
_entry.id   510004dcfea23bff1a6e941f46b6215f
#
_cell.length_a   1.000
_cell.length_b   1.000
_cell.length_c   1.000
_cell.angle_alpha   90.00
_cell.angle_beta   90.00
_cell.angle_gamma   90.00
#
_symmetry.space_group_name_H-M   'P 1'
#
loop_
_entity.id
_entity.type
_entity.pdbx_description
1 polymer ?
#
loop_
_entity_poly.entity_id
_entity_poly.type
_entity_poly.pdbx_seq_one_letter_code
_entity_poly.pdbx_strand_id
1 'polypeptide(L)'
;MWLPTVSMLLLSLISYMDRSVLAILSPAILRDLHMSATEYGWAISVFSICYMLANTLWGLWMDRHGLFATAILAVTIWSLAAGAHALIGHWLLPGIAGLCIARGVLGFGEGATFPAGLKTVAETLPESKRAFGLGLAYSGGSLGAILTPLLISPLAARYGWRVAFLVTASAGILWLMLWAWMHHAGFYQFHPHNEIHPTKRKHRFNLSQLNTPLCATAVVYGLGGVPIAFGLYDAPLYLTRVLHVSPATLGHLMWIPPAGWEAGYLFWGKVVDRHMARDGAGPAKMFTWLAAAGLVTVMIPAVAGMPHSLLLTMVLFFIAMFIAGGFVVLGLADGLKRQPPASAGFIAGFCISCWALVTALVMPVIGHLFDANLYGTSFSFIACIPPLGVVVWWGLTGGRLPGRHSKAA
;
A
#
# COMPACT_ATOMS: atom_id res chain seq x y z
N MET A 1 1.27 -16.95 -21.60
CA MET A 1 1.48 -15.49 -21.62
C MET A 1 0.98 -14.80 -20.33
N TRP A 2 -0.28 -15.00 -19.90
CA TRP A 2 -0.84 -14.30 -18.71
C TRP A 2 -0.54 -14.96 -17.36
N LEU A 3 -0.19 -16.26 -17.34
CA LEU A 3 0.00 -17.01 -16.10
C LEU A 3 1.05 -16.38 -15.14
N PRO A 4 2.22 -15.91 -15.62
CA PRO A 4 3.17 -15.19 -14.77
C PRO A 4 2.56 -13.91 -14.15
N THR A 5 1.78 -13.15 -14.92
CA THR A 5 1.11 -11.94 -14.41
C THR A 5 0.04 -12.28 -13.37
N VAL A 6 -0.73 -13.36 -13.58
CA VAL A 6 -1.70 -13.86 -12.58
C VAL A 6 -1.00 -14.32 -11.30
N SER A 7 0.18 -14.93 -11.41
CA SER A 7 0.95 -15.29 -10.21
C SER A 7 1.41 -14.05 -9.42
N MET A 8 1.68 -12.92 -10.09
CA MET A 8 1.98 -11.64 -9.41
C MET A 8 0.74 -11.00 -8.77
N LEU A 9 -0.45 -11.19 -9.36
CA LEU A 9 -1.71 -10.83 -8.71
C LEU A 9 -1.88 -11.61 -7.39
N LEU A 10 -1.67 -12.95 -7.43
CA LEU A 10 -1.73 -13.77 -6.22
C LEU A 10 -0.68 -13.34 -5.19
N LEU A 11 0.52 -12.98 -5.65
CA LEU A 11 1.60 -12.50 -4.79
C LEU A 11 1.23 -11.21 -4.08
N SER A 12 0.71 -10.22 -4.80
CA SER A 12 0.26 -8.96 -4.21
C SER A 12 -0.96 -9.14 -3.30
N LEU A 13 -1.84 -10.10 -3.61
CA LEU A 13 -2.98 -10.47 -2.78
C LEU A 13 -2.50 -11.03 -1.42
N ILE A 14 -1.58 -12.00 -1.43
CA ILE A 14 -1.03 -12.60 -0.20
C ILE A 14 -0.32 -11.54 0.64
N SER A 15 0.52 -10.69 0.04
CA SER A 15 1.22 -9.61 0.74
C SER A 15 0.23 -8.68 1.47
N TYR A 16 -0.86 -8.28 0.83
CA TYR A 16 -1.86 -7.44 1.48
C TYR A 16 -2.73 -8.19 2.50
N MET A 17 -2.93 -9.49 2.33
CA MET A 17 -3.53 -10.33 3.37
C MET A 17 -2.67 -10.31 4.64
N ASP A 18 -1.36 -10.52 4.54
CA ASP A 18 -0.43 -10.52 5.68
C ASP A 18 -0.47 -9.18 6.45
N ARG A 19 -0.56 -8.06 5.74
CA ARG A 19 -0.73 -6.73 6.36
C ARG A 19 -2.07 -6.59 7.07
N SER A 20 -3.14 -7.01 6.39
CA SER A 20 -4.51 -6.84 6.87
C SER A 20 -4.83 -7.77 8.05
N VAL A 21 -4.19 -8.95 8.14
CA VAL A 21 -4.35 -9.86 9.29
C VAL A 21 -4.00 -9.18 10.60
N LEU A 22 -2.84 -8.52 10.69
CA LEU A 22 -2.47 -7.80 11.91
C LEU A 22 -3.48 -6.69 12.23
N ALA A 23 -3.89 -5.93 11.22
CA ALA A 23 -4.80 -4.82 11.38
C ALA A 23 -6.17 -5.27 11.93
N ILE A 24 -6.78 -6.27 11.29
CA ILE A 24 -8.11 -6.77 11.65
C ILE A 24 -8.09 -7.43 13.04
N LEU A 25 -7.01 -8.14 13.35
CA LEU A 25 -6.86 -8.86 14.61
C LEU A 25 -6.18 -8.03 15.69
N SER A 26 -5.80 -6.77 15.41
CA SER A 26 -5.13 -5.89 16.37
C SER A 26 -5.88 -5.77 17.72
N PRO A 27 -7.24 -5.65 17.79
CA PRO A 27 -7.92 -5.60 19.07
C PRO A 27 -7.73 -6.85 19.92
N ALA A 28 -7.66 -8.02 19.28
CA ALA A 28 -7.44 -9.30 19.98
C ALA A 28 -5.97 -9.47 20.38
N ILE A 29 -5.05 -9.13 19.47
CA ILE A 29 -3.60 -9.26 19.68
C ILE A 29 -3.13 -8.33 20.79
N LEU A 30 -3.53 -7.04 20.75
CA LEU A 30 -3.15 -6.07 21.76
C LEU A 30 -3.65 -6.48 23.16
N ARG A 31 -4.87 -7.00 23.24
CA ARG A 31 -5.43 -7.49 24.50
C ARG A 31 -4.68 -8.73 25.01
N ASP A 32 -4.40 -9.71 24.16
CA ASP A 32 -3.72 -10.96 24.53
C ASP A 32 -2.27 -10.74 24.95
N LEU A 33 -1.59 -9.79 24.31
CA LEU A 33 -0.20 -9.45 24.58
C LEU A 33 -0.01 -8.26 25.53
N HIS A 34 -1.11 -7.70 26.07
CA HIS A 34 -1.11 -6.51 26.93
C HIS A 34 -0.35 -5.32 26.31
N MET A 35 -0.55 -5.09 25.02
CA MET A 35 0.12 -4.03 24.26
C MET A 35 -0.75 -2.80 24.08
N SER A 36 -0.12 -1.63 24.05
CA SER A 36 -0.75 -0.34 23.77
C SER A 36 -0.96 -0.13 22.26
N ALA A 37 -1.82 0.83 21.89
CA ALA A 37 -1.97 1.23 20.50
C ALA A 37 -0.71 1.97 19.97
N THR A 38 0.03 2.65 20.86
CA THR A 38 1.33 3.24 20.56
C THR A 38 2.35 2.18 20.10
N GLU A 39 2.46 1.08 20.85
CA GLU A 39 3.35 -0.04 20.50
C GLU A 39 2.94 -0.69 19.17
N TYR A 40 1.65 -0.85 18.92
CA TYR A 40 1.12 -1.29 17.64
C TYR A 40 1.52 -0.34 16.50
N GLY A 41 1.41 0.98 16.72
CA GLY A 41 1.85 2.00 15.77
C GLY A 41 3.35 1.87 15.45
N TRP A 42 4.20 1.58 16.44
CA TRP A 42 5.63 1.32 16.21
C TRP A 42 5.88 0.06 15.39
N ALA A 43 5.10 -0.99 15.58
CA ALA A 43 5.22 -2.20 14.76
C ALA A 43 4.87 -1.94 13.28
N ILE A 44 3.86 -1.09 13.01
CA ILE A 44 3.54 -0.63 11.65
C ILE A 44 4.66 0.25 11.08
N SER A 45 5.25 1.11 11.90
CA SER A 45 6.37 1.96 11.50
C SER A 45 7.59 1.16 11.07
N VAL A 46 7.99 0.18 11.86
CA VAL A 46 9.13 -0.69 11.55
C VAL A 46 8.90 -1.44 10.23
N PHE A 47 7.69 -2.01 10.05
CA PHE A 47 7.29 -2.62 8.79
C PHE A 47 7.45 -1.63 7.62
N SER A 48 6.90 -0.43 7.76
CA SER A 48 6.87 0.57 6.69
C SER A 48 8.26 1.06 6.30
N ILE A 49 9.15 1.28 7.28
CA ILE A 49 10.55 1.65 7.04
C ILE A 49 11.31 0.53 6.33
N CYS A 50 11.20 -0.70 6.82
CA CYS A 50 11.85 -1.85 6.20
C CYS A 50 11.33 -2.09 4.78
N TYR A 51 10.02 -1.97 4.55
CA TYR A 51 9.39 -2.07 3.25
C TYR A 51 9.88 -0.98 2.28
N MET A 52 9.96 0.27 2.74
CA MET A 52 10.46 1.40 1.94
C MET A 52 11.89 1.15 1.45
N LEU A 53 12.78 0.76 2.34
CA LEU A 53 14.18 0.50 2.01
C LEU A 53 14.33 -0.73 1.11
N ALA A 54 13.60 -1.79 1.43
CA ALA A 54 13.66 -3.06 0.72
C ALA A 54 13.16 -2.98 -0.72
N ASN A 55 12.16 -2.13 -1.00
CA ASN A 55 11.60 -1.98 -2.35
C ASN A 55 12.68 -1.65 -3.38
N THR A 56 13.55 -0.70 -3.07
CA THR A 56 14.68 -0.34 -3.93
C THR A 56 15.75 -1.43 -3.98
N LEU A 57 16.08 -2.02 -2.83
CA LEU A 57 17.11 -3.06 -2.74
C LEU A 57 16.74 -4.31 -3.53
N TRP A 58 15.49 -4.78 -3.44
CA TRP A 58 15.02 -5.92 -4.20
C TRP A 58 15.00 -5.68 -5.71
N GLY A 59 14.63 -4.47 -6.16
CA GLY A 59 14.71 -4.10 -7.57
C GLY A 59 16.14 -4.24 -8.11
N LEU A 60 17.14 -3.69 -7.41
CA LEU A 60 18.54 -3.80 -7.76
C LEU A 60 19.06 -5.25 -7.67
N TRP A 61 18.57 -6.02 -6.71
CA TRP A 61 18.95 -7.42 -6.55
C TRP A 61 18.40 -8.27 -7.69
N MET A 62 17.15 -8.06 -8.09
CA MET A 62 16.52 -8.72 -9.25
C MET A 62 17.25 -8.44 -10.56
N ASP A 63 17.80 -7.24 -10.73
CA ASP A 63 18.56 -6.90 -11.94
C ASP A 63 19.90 -7.62 -12.03
N ARG A 64 20.49 -8.00 -10.88
CA ARG A 64 21.77 -8.71 -10.81
C ARG A 64 21.62 -10.23 -10.82
N HIS A 65 20.65 -10.76 -10.09
CA HIS A 65 20.52 -12.20 -9.82
C HIS A 65 19.33 -12.84 -10.53
N GLY A 66 18.56 -12.05 -11.27
CA GLY A 66 17.37 -12.51 -11.97
C GLY A 66 16.10 -12.53 -11.08
N LEU A 67 14.98 -12.52 -11.76
CA LEU A 67 13.66 -12.43 -11.11
C LEU A 67 13.32 -13.71 -10.33
N PHE A 68 13.59 -14.90 -10.91
CA PHE A 68 13.17 -16.17 -10.35
C PHE A 68 13.74 -16.41 -8.94
N ALA A 69 15.07 -16.41 -8.82
CA ALA A 69 15.74 -16.68 -7.56
C ALA A 69 15.45 -15.60 -6.50
N THR A 70 15.36 -14.33 -6.94
CA THR A 70 15.07 -13.21 -6.05
C THR A 70 13.65 -13.29 -5.48
N ALA A 71 12.66 -13.65 -6.31
CA ALA A 71 11.29 -13.82 -5.85
C ALA A 71 11.18 -14.97 -4.84
N ILE A 72 11.86 -16.13 -5.09
CA ILE A 72 11.90 -17.22 -4.12
C ILE A 72 12.50 -16.75 -2.79
N LEU A 73 13.64 -16.08 -2.81
CA LEU A 73 14.30 -15.62 -1.59
C LEU A 73 13.41 -14.66 -0.79
N ALA A 74 12.85 -13.66 -1.45
CA ALA A 74 12.01 -12.65 -0.81
C ALA A 74 10.74 -13.25 -0.21
N VAL A 75 10.02 -14.10 -0.97
CA VAL A 75 8.79 -14.74 -0.51
C VAL A 75 9.07 -15.73 0.62
N THR A 76 10.21 -16.44 0.58
CA THR A 76 10.63 -17.31 1.69
C THR A 76 10.84 -16.50 2.97
N ILE A 77 11.58 -15.38 2.88
CA ILE A 77 11.83 -14.49 4.03
C ILE A 77 10.51 -14.03 4.63
N TRP A 78 9.59 -13.52 3.80
CA TRP A 78 8.35 -12.98 4.34
C TRP A 78 7.40 -14.08 4.84
N SER A 79 7.32 -15.25 4.18
CA SER A 79 6.46 -16.35 4.65
C SER A 79 6.91 -16.88 6.00
N LEU A 80 8.24 -16.98 6.22
CA LEU A 80 8.79 -17.31 7.52
C LEU A 80 8.48 -16.24 8.56
N ALA A 81 8.60 -14.95 8.19
CA ALA A 81 8.25 -13.83 9.07
C ALA A 81 6.75 -13.80 9.39
N ALA A 82 5.88 -14.06 8.41
CA ALA A 82 4.43 -14.18 8.64
C ALA A 82 4.13 -15.30 9.64
N GLY A 83 4.72 -16.49 9.46
CA GLY A 83 4.58 -17.59 10.39
C GLY A 83 5.15 -17.28 11.79
N ALA A 84 6.24 -16.53 11.88
CA ALA A 84 6.86 -16.13 13.14
C ALA A 84 5.92 -15.25 14.00
N HIS A 85 4.94 -14.55 13.42
CA HIS A 85 3.94 -13.83 14.20
C HIS A 85 3.14 -14.75 15.13
N ALA A 86 2.97 -16.02 14.80
CA ALA A 86 2.31 -16.97 15.69
C ALA A 86 3.12 -17.25 16.98
N LEU A 87 4.43 -16.95 16.98
CA LEU A 87 5.33 -17.15 18.13
C LEU A 87 5.46 -15.89 19.01
N ILE A 88 4.81 -14.78 18.66
CA ILE A 88 4.87 -13.55 19.45
C ILE A 88 4.24 -13.77 20.82
N GLY A 89 4.94 -13.31 21.87
CA GLY A 89 4.59 -13.55 23.26
C GLY A 89 5.25 -14.78 23.88
N HIS A 90 5.96 -15.61 23.08
CA HIS A 90 6.84 -16.64 23.59
C HIS A 90 8.26 -16.08 23.86
N TRP A 91 9.08 -16.87 24.57
CA TRP A 91 10.44 -16.47 24.96
C TRP A 91 11.36 -16.09 23.78
N LEU A 92 11.13 -16.66 22.58
CA LEU A 92 11.89 -16.34 21.36
C LEU A 92 11.54 -14.96 20.77
N LEU A 93 10.29 -14.53 20.90
CA LEU A 93 9.77 -13.25 20.35
C LEU A 93 8.93 -12.53 21.41
N PRO A 94 9.57 -11.92 22.43
CA PRO A 94 8.84 -11.31 23.55
C PRO A 94 8.18 -10.00 23.14
N GLY A 95 6.88 -9.89 23.41
CA GLY A 95 6.11 -8.63 23.37
C GLY A 95 6.32 -7.78 22.12
N ILE A 96 6.49 -6.49 22.34
CA ILE A 96 6.68 -5.49 21.26
C ILE A 96 7.96 -5.72 20.44
N ALA A 97 9.05 -6.14 21.06
CA ALA A 97 10.30 -6.38 20.36
C ALA A 97 10.13 -7.51 19.33
N GLY A 98 9.47 -8.61 19.74
CA GLY A 98 9.15 -9.71 18.86
C GLY A 98 8.25 -9.28 17.69
N LEU A 99 7.22 -8.48 17.97
CA LEU A 99 6.33 -7.94 16.94
C LEU A 99 7.07 -7.03 15.97
N CYS A 100 7.92 -6.12 16.45
CA CYS A 100 8.72 -5.24 15.61
C CYS A 100 9.70 -6.01 14.73
N ILE A 101 10.40 -7.02 15.29
CA ILE A 101 11.32 -7.86 14.50
C ILE A 101 10.56 -8.61 13.40
N ALA A 102 9.47 -9.30 13.74
CA ALA A 102 8.67 -10.04 12.77
C ALA A 102 8.12 -9.11 11.68
N ARG A 103 7.63 -7.93 12.05
CA ARG A 103 7.13 -6.89 11.13
C ARG A 103 8.24 -6.31 10.25
N GLY A 104 9.42 -6.06 10.79
CA GLY A 104 10.56 -5.57 10.01
C GLY A 104 11.01 -6.57 8.95
N VAL A 105 11.15 -7.85 9.33
CA VAL A 105 11.52 -8.92 8.39
C VAL A 105 10.41 -9.15 7.36
N LEU A 106 9.14 -9.10 7.77
CA LEU A 106 8.01 -9.18 6.85
C LEU A 106 8.04 -8.04 5.84
N GLY A 107 8.17 -6.79 6.31
CA GLY A 107 8.25 -5.61 5.44
C GLY A 107 9.43 -5.66 4.49
N PHE A 108 10.59 -6.15 4.95
CA PHE A 108 11.74 -6.36 4.09
C PHE A 108 11.44 -7.36 2.96
N GLY A 109 10.89 -8.53 3.26
CA GLY A 109 10.52 -9.52 2.26
C GLY A 109 9.45 -9.02 1.28
N GLU A 110 8.37 -8.43 1.79
CA GLU A 110 7.27 -7.92 0.97
C GLU A 110 7.65 -6.74 0.07
N GLY A 111 8.72 -6.01 0.38
CA GLY A 111 9.25 -4.95 -0.48
C GLY A 111 9.60 -5.43 -1.90
N ALA A 112 9.74 -6.73 -2.12
CA ALA A 112 9.97 -7.32 -3.44
C ALA A 112 8.73 -7.38 -4.33
N THR A 113 7.52 -7.29 -3.77
CA THR A 113 6.25 -7.58 -4.46
C THR A 113 6.05 -6.72 -5.72
N PHE A 114 6.13 -5.40 -5.59
CA PHE A 114 5.91 -4.50 -6.72
C PHE A 114 7.04 -4.53 -7.74
N PRO A 115 8.33 -4.53 -7.36
CA PRO A 115 9.42 -4.74 -8.30
C PRO A 115 9.31 -6.06 -9.06
N ALA A 116 8.93 -7.15 -8.40
CA ALA A 116 8.72 -8.45 -9.04
C ALA A 116 7.57 -8.40 -10.06
N GLY A 117 6.45 -7.80 -9.69
CA GLY A 117 5.30 -7.62 -10.60
C GLY A 117 5.67 -6.81 -11.84
N LEU A 118 6.35 -5.68 -11.66
CA LEU A 118 6.81 -4.84 -12.76
C LEU A 118 7.74 -5.61 -13.70
N LYS A 119 8.74 -6.30 -13.14
CA LYS A 119 9.72 -7.06 -13.92
C LYS A 119 9.08 -8.24 -14.63
N THR A 120 8.19 -8.98 -13.98
CA THR A 120 7.43 -10.08 -14.60
C THR A 120 6.65 -9.59 -15.81
N VAL A 121 5.91 -8.51 -15.66
CA VAL A 121 5.11 -7.94 -16.76
C VAL A 121 6.01 -7.45 -17.92
N ALA A 122 7.11 -6.78 -17.59
CA ALA A 122 8.05 -6.29 -18.60
C ALA A 122 8.71 -7.40 -19.39
N GLU A 123 9.00 -8.55 -18.74
CA GLU A 123 9.68 -9.69 -19.36
C GLU A 123 8.75 -10.66 -20.10
N THR A 124 7.46 -10.74 -19.70
CA THR A 124 6.54 -11.76 -20.22
C THR A 124 5.44 -11.23 -21.14
N LEU A 125 5.17 -9.92 -21.12
CA LEU A 125 4.12 -9.32 -21.91
C LEU A 125 4.66 -8.36 -22.98
N PRO A 126 4.05 -8.36 -24.20
CA PRO A 126 4.36 -7.38 -25.23
C PRO A 126 3.97 -5.98 -24.74
N GLU A 127 4.64 -4.95 -25.25
CA GLU A 127 4.52 -3.56 -24.83
C GLU A 127 3.06 -3.06 -24.79
N SER A 128 2.26 -3.42 -25.80
CA SER A 128 0.84 -3.04 -25.90
C SER A 128 -0.05 -3.60 -24.77
N LYS A 129 0.41 -4.62 -24.03
CA LYS A 129 -0.35 -5.28 -22.96
C LYS A 129 0.23 -5.02 -21.54
N ARG A 130 1.37 -4.34 -21.44
CA ARG A 130 2.07 -4.13 -20.17
C ARG A 130 1.27 -3.27 -19.19
N ALA A 131 0.61 -2.22 -19.65
CA ALA A 131 -0.20 -1.36 -18.79
C ALA A 131 -1.33 -2.14 -18.10
N PHE A 132 -2.08 -2.94 -18.87
CA PHE A 132 -3.12 -3.81 -18.33
C PHE A 132 -2.53 -4.90 -17.42
N GLY A 133 -1.38 -5.48 -17.81
CA GLY A 133 -0.68 -6.49 -17.02
C GLY A 133 -0.24 -5.97 -15.65
N LEU A 134 0.26 -4.73 -15.56
CA LEU A 134 0.61 -4.08 -14.30
C LEU A 134 -0.63 -3.83 -13.43
N GLY A 135 -1.71 -3.33 -14.03
CA GLY A 135 -2.98 -3.17 -13.33
C GLY A 135 -3.46 -4.49 -12.73
N LEU A 136 -3.41 -5.57 -13.51
CA LEU A 136 -3.80 -6.92 -13.06
C LEU A 136 -2.88 -7.43 -11.94
N ALA A 137 -1.55 -7.29 -12.09
CA ALA A 137 -0.60 -7.74 -11.08
C ALA A 137 -0.76 -7.01 -9.73
N TYR A 138 -1.14 -5.73 -9.76
CA TYR A 138 -1.23 -4.89 -8.57
C TYR A 138 -2.63 -4.86 -7.93
N SER A 139 -3.69 -5.22 -8.69
CA SER A 139 -5.06 -5.32 -8.14
C SER A 139 -5.20 -6.38 -7.03
N GLY A 140 -4.25 -7.31 -6.94
CA GLY A 140 -4.19 -8.23 -5.81
C GLY A 140 -4.11 -7.52 -4.46
N GLY A 141 -3.51 -6.33 -4.39
CA GLY A 141 -3.40 -5.57 -3.14
C GLY A 141 -4.77 -5.20 -2.55
N SER A 142 -5.63 -4.55 -3.32
CA SER A 142 -6.99 -4.21 -2.88
C SER A 142 -7.85 -5.45 -2.66
N LEU A 143 -7.76 -6.44 -3.54
CA LEU A 143 -8.46 -7.72 -3.36
C LEU A 143 -8.04 -8.42 -2.07
N GLY A 144 -6.75 -8.45 -1.74
CA GLY A 144 -6.24 -8.98 -0.48
C GLY A 144 -6.85 -8.27 0.73
N ALA A 145 -6.85 -6.93 0.72
CA ALA A 145 -7.44 -6.14 1.80
C ALA A 145 -8.97 -6.37 1.95
N ILE A 146 -9.70 -6.59 0.85
CA ILE A 146 -11.14 -6.87 0.85
C ILE A 146 -11.42 -8.30 1.35
N LEU A 147 -10.66 -9.29 0.89
CA LEU A 147 -10.91 -10.69 1.19
C LEU A 147 -10.47 -11.09 2.60
N THR A 148 -9.43 -10.47 3.14
CA THR A 148 -8.87 -10.84 4.44
C THR A 148 -9.90 -10.81 5.57
N PRO A 149 -10.71 -9.76 5.80
CA PRO A 149 -11.68 -9.78 6.88
C PRO A 149 -12.68 -10.91 6.74
N LEU A 150 -13.10 -11.23 5.53
CA LEU A 150 -14.08 -12.28 5.25
C LEU A 150 -13.54 -13.70 5.49
N LEU A 151 -12.24 -13.92 5.21
CA LEU A 151 -11.61 -15.23 5.33
C LEU A 151 -10.98 -15.45 6.71
N ILE A 152 -10.30 -14.42 7.22
CA ILE A 152 -9.45 -14.55 8.40
C ILE A 152 -10.22 -14.36 9.70
N SER A 153 -11.24 -13.48 9.74
CA SER A 153 -11.98 -13.26 10.99
C SER A 153 -12.71 -14.50 11.50
N PRO A 154 -13.43 -15.29 10.66
CA PRO A 154 -14.04 -16.53 11.09
C PRO A 154 -13.01 -17.57 11.56
N LEU A 155 -11.87 -17.64 10.87
CA LEU A 155 -10.77 -18.54 11.22
C LEU A 155 -10.18 -18.18 12.58
N ALA A 156 -9.88 -16.89 12.79
CA ALA A 156 -9.33 -16.40 14.05
C ALA A 156 -10.33 -16.53 15.22
N ALA A 157 -11.62 -16.35 14.96
CA ALA A 157 -12.67 -16.55 15.98
C ALA A 157 -12.74 -18.01 16.47
N ARG A 158 -12.46 -18.98 15.58
CA ARG A 158 -12.53 -20.42 15.92
C ARG A 158 -11.21 -20.96 16.48
N TYR A 159 -10.08 -20.54 15.96
CA TYR A 159 -8.76 -21.14 16.25
C TYR A 159 -7.77 -20.18 16.89
N GLY A 160 -8.17 -18.94 17.12
CA GLY A 160 -7.29 -17.89 17.66
C GLY A 160 -6.49 -17.16 16.58
N TRP A 161 -5.99 -15.98 16.94
CA TRP A 161 -5.30 -15.08 16.00
C TRP A 161 -3.96 -15.65 15.46
N ARG A 162 -3.30 -16.53 16.22
CA ARG A 162 -2.02 -17.15 15.81
C ARG A 162 -2.19 -18.02 14.57
N VAL A 163 -3.28 -18.76 14.48
CA VAL A 163 -3.57 -19.62 13.31
C VAL A 163 -3.77 -18.80 12.05
N ALA A 164 -4.32 -17.59 12.13
CA ALA A 164 -4.47 -16.70 11.00
C ALA A 164 -3.13 -16.41 10.31
N PHE A 165 -2.07 -16.12 11.07
CA PHE A 165 -0.73 -15.91 10.53
C PHE A 165 -0.10 -17.17 9.93
N LEU A 166 -0.37 -18.35 10.51
CA LEU A 166 0.09 -19.61 9.93
C LEU A 166 -0.57 -19.91 8.58
N VAL A 167 -1.85 -19.54 8.43
CA VAL A 167 -2.58 -19.73 7.17
C VAL A 167 -2.04 -18.82 6.08
N THR A 168 -1.78 -17.54 6.37
CA THR A 168 -1.19 -16.64 5.37
C THR A 168 0.26 -17.01 5.03
N ALA A 169 1.04 -17.44 6.02
CA ALA A 169 2.38 -17.99 5.78
C ALA A 169 2.33 -19.22 4.85
N SER A 170 1.36 -20.11 5.06
CA SER A 170 1.15 -21.29 4.20
C SER A 170 0.76 -20.89 2.77
N ALA A 171 -0.02 -19.83 2.59
CA ALA A 171 -0.34 -19.29 1.27
C ALA A 171 0.91 -18.81 0.53
N GLY A 172 1.86 -18.18 1.22
CA GLY A 172 3.16 -17.82 0.67
C GLY A 172 3.98 -19.06 0.23
N ILE A 173 3.98 -20.13 1.02
CA ILE A 173 4.63 -21.40 0.66
C ILE A 173 3.97 -22.04 -0.57
N LEU A 174 2.64 -22.03 -0.65
CA LEU A 174 1.91 -22.51 -1.83
C LEU A 174 2.26 -21.70 -3.07
N TRP A 175 2.41 -20.39 -2.93
CA TRP A 175 2.85 -19.54 -4.03
C TRP A 175 4.29 -19.90 -4.48
N LEU A 176 5.21 -20.18 -3.54
CA LEU A 176 6.57 -20.62 -3.88
C LEU A 176 6.55 -21.93 -4.71
N MET A 177 5.70 -22.88 -4.35
CA MET A 177 5.53 -24.11 -5.11
C MET A 177 4.98 -23.84 -6.52
N LEU A 178 3.97 -22.96 -6.64
CA LEU A 178 3.44 -22.52 -7.92
C LEU A 178 4.52 -21.86 -8.77
N TRP A 179 5.31 -20.96 -8.20
CA TRP A 179 6.36 -20.22 -8.89
C TRP A 179 7.48 -21.14 -9.39
N ALA A 180 7.92 -22.07 -8.55
CA ALA A 180 8.90 -23.09 -8.92
C ALA A 180 8.37 -24.01 -10.02
N TRP A 181 7.12 -24.48 -9.90
CA TRP A 181 6.48 -25.29 -10.94
C TRP A 181 6.40 -24.56 -12.28
N MET A 182 5.99 -23.29 -12.28
CA MET A 182 5.91 -22.48 -13.49
C MET A 182 7.26 -22.34 -14.18
N HIS A 183 8.32 -22.18 -13.40
CA HIS A 183 9.69 -22.10 -13.92
C HIS A 183 10.10 -23.40 -14.58
N HIS A 184 9.92 -24.54 -13.90
CA HIS A 184 10.26 -25.88 -14.43
C HIS A 184 9.40 -26.29 -15.64
N ALA A 185 8.13 -25.87 -15.67
CA ALA A 185 7.23 -26.13 -16.77
C ALA A 185 7.46 -25.21 -18.01
N GLY A 186 8.44 -24.32 -17.93
CA GLY A 186 8.80 -23.45 -19.06
C GLY A 186 7.83 -22.29 -19.33
N PHE A 187 6.88 -22.00 -18.42
CA PHE A 187 5.99 -20.84 -18.54
C PHE A 187 6.75 -19.51 -18.43
N TYR A 188 7.98 -19.55 -17.94
CA TYR A 188 8.97 -18.48 -17.87
C TYR A 188 9.97 -18.56 -19.02
N GLN A 189 9.56 -19.03 -20.19
CA GLN A 189 10.41 -18.87 -21.36
C GLN A 189 10.42 -17.39 -21.73
N PHE A 190 11.54 -16.76 -21.44
CA PHE A 190 11.91 -15.53 -22.07
C PHE A 190 11.66 -15.67 -23.55
N HIS A 191 10.78 -14.88 -24.12
CA HIS A 191 10.97 -14.55 -25.51
C HIS A 191 12.29 -13.78 -25.52
N PRO A 192 13.38 -14.33 -26.08
CA PRO A 192 14.51 -13.50 -26.39
C PRO A 192 13.91 -12.45 -27.32
N HIS A 193 13.70 -11.25 -26.80
CA HIS A 193 13.47 -10.11 -27.64
C HIS A 193 14.71 -10.06 -28.53
N ASN A 194 14.58 -10.62 -29.73
CA ASN A 194 15.47 -10.33 -30.82
C ASN A 194 15.59 -8.81 -30.83
N GLU A 195 16.80 -8.36 -30.52
CA GLU A 195 17.26 -7.02 -30.85
C GLU A 195 16.63 -5.82 -30.12
N ILE A 196 16.40 -5.90 -28.83
CA ILE A 196 16.84 -4.75 -28.07
C ILE A 196 18.29 -5.07 -27.72
N HIS A 197 19.23 -4.51 -28.51
CA HIS A 197 20.60 -4.38 -28.06
C HIS A 197 20.56 -4.06 -26.57
N PRO A 198 21.27 -4.81 -25.71
CA PRO A 198 21.53 -4.32 -24.39
C PRO A 198 22.33 -3.03 -24.61
N THR A 199 21.63 -1.94 -24.87
CA THR A 199 22.23 -0.67 -24.52
C THR A 199 22.51 -0.90 -23.06
N LYS A 200 23.80 -1.11 -22.78
CA LYS A 200 24.42 -1.15 -21.46
C LYS A 200 24.21 0.19 -20.75
N ARG A 201 23.00 0.70 -20.78
CA ARG A 201 22.53 1.70 -19.84
C ARG A 201 22.35 0.96 -18.54
N LYS A 202 23.49 0.73 -17.86
CA LYS A 202 23.48 0.72 -16.40
C LYS A 202 22.59 1.90 -16.01
N HIS A 203 21.31 1.64 -15.69
CA HIS A 203 20.52 2.63 -14.99
C HIS A 203 21.22 2.81 -13.62
N ARG A 204 22.33 3.56 -13.65
CA ARG A 204 22.87 4.12 -12.42
C ARG A 204 21.78 5.03 -11.93
N PHE A 205 21.26 4.72 -10.74
CA PHE A 205 20.48 5.67 -9.97
C PHE A 205 21.22 6.99 -10.01
N ASN A 206 20.69 7.94 -10.76
CA ASN A 206 21.29 9.26 -10.87
C ASN A 206 20.52 10.18 -9.95
N LEU A 207 21.16 10.63 -8.88
CA LEU A 207 20.59 11.59 -7.94
C LEU A 207 20.01 12.84 -8.65
N SER A 208 20.46 13.14 -9.87
CA SER A 208 19.87 14.22 -10.69
C SER A 208 18.41 13.97 -11.10
N GLN A 209 17.91 12.75 -10.96
CA GLN A 209 16.49 12.45 -11.15
C GLN A 209 15.62 12.91 -9.97
N LEU A 210 16.21 13.11 -8.80
CA LEU A 210 15.57 13.72 -7.64
C LEU A 210 15.47 15.23 -7.86
N ASN A 211 14.49 15.64 -8.62
CA ASN A 211 14.20 17.06 -8.87
C ASN A 211 12.97 17.54 -8.09
N THR A 212 12.85 18.84 -7.95
CA THR A 212 11.73 19.46 -7.22
C THR A 212 10.35 18.98 -7.66
N PRO A 213 10.05 18.83 -8.97
CA PRO A 213 8.76 18.30 -9.42
C PRO A 213 8.49 16.87 -8.96
N LEU A 214 9.48 16.00 -8.94
CA LEU A 214 9.32 14.63 -8.44
C LEU A 214 9.07 14.60 -6.93
N CYS A 215 9.84 15.40 -6.17
CA CYS A 215 9.63 15.55 -4.73
C CYS A 215 8.22 16.07 -4.42
N ALA A 216 7.74 17.06 -5.17
CA ALA A 216 6.39 17.59 -5.01
C ALA A 216 5.32 16.52 -5.25
N THR A 217 5.48 15.74 -6.33
CA THR A 217 4.58 14.62 -6.65
C THR A 217 4.59 13.55 -5.55
N ALA A 218 5.78 13.15 -5.07
CA ALA A 218 5.91 12.14 -4.03
C ALA A 218 5.30 12.60 -2.70
N VAL A 219 5.45 13.88 -2.34
CA VAL A 219 4.87 14.47 -1.13
C VAL A 219 3.34 14.48 -1.21
N VAL A 220 2.74 14.97 -2.30
CA VAL A 220 1.27 15.00 -2.41
C VAL A 220 0.66 13.60 -2.51
N TYR A 221 1.37 12.67 -3.13
CA TYR A 221 1.00 11.24 -3.15
C TYR A 221 1.06 10.64 -1.75
N GLY A 222 2.19 10.79 -1.06
CA GLY A 222 2.43 10.20 0.26
C GLY A 222 1.48 10.74 1.32
N LEU A 223 1.36 12.06 1.44
CA LEU A 223 0.48 12.71 2.39
C LEU A 223 -1.00 12.51 2.03
N GLY A 224 -1.35 12.55 0.73
CA GLY A 224 -2.72 12.31 0.26
C GLY A 224 -3.21 10.89 0.47
N GLY A 225 -2.30 9.91 0.50
CA GLY A 225 -2.59 8.50 0.74
C GLY A 225 -2.69 8.09 2.22
N VAL A 226 -2.42 8.99 3.18
CA VAL A 226 -2.44 8.66 4.63
C VAL A 226 -3.79 8.14 5.11
N PRO A 227 -4.95 8.66 4.68
CA PRO A 227 -6.24 8.11 5.09
C PRO A 227 -6.44 6.64 4.70
N ILE A 228 -5.75 6.14 3.64
CA ILE A 228 -5.76 4.72 3.29
C ILE A 228 -5.05 3.91 4.38
N ALA A 229 -3.85 4.34 4.79
CA ALA A 229 -3.12 3.65 5.85
C ALA A 229 -3.91 3.66 7.16
N PHE A 230 -4.48 4.80 7.54
CA PHE A 230 -5.30 4.93 8.73
C PHE A 230 -6.55 4.02 8.68
N GLY A 231 -7.27 4.01 7.58
CA GLY A 231 -8.45 3.14 7.40
C GLY A 231 -8.10 1.65 7.38
N LEU A 232 -6.91 1.29 6.90
CA LEU A 232 -6.44 -0.10 6.91
C LEU A 232 -5.98 -0.54 8.30
N TYR A 233 -5.21 0.27 9.02
CA TYR A 233 -4.52 -0.16 10.25
C TYR A 233 -5.28 0.18 11.53
N ASP A 234 -5.93 1.35 11.62
CA ASP A 234 -6.48 1.87 12.87
C ASP A 234 -8.01 1.77 12.96
N ALA A 235 -8.72 1.63 11.82
CA ALA A 235 -10.17 1.48 11.85
C ALA A 235 -10.66 0.30 12.71
N PRO A 236 -10.03 -0.90 12.71
CA PRO A 236 -10.44 -1.99 13.59
C PRO A 236 -10.38 -1.63 15.08
N LEU A 237 -9.31 -0.93 15.50
CA LEU A 237 -9.16 -0.48 16.88
C LEU A 237 -10.21 0.56 17.25
N TYR A 238 -10.46 1.54 16.37
CA TYR A 238 -11.50 2.55 16.57
C TYR A 238 -12.88 1.93 16.74
N LEU A 239 -13.27 1.04 15.81
CA LEU A 239 -14.57 0.36 15.83
C LEU A 239 -14.77 -0.47 17.10
N THR A 240 -13.71 -1.13 17.56
CA THR A 240 -13.78 -1.96 18.76
C THR A 240 -13.79 -1.13 20.04
N ARG A 241 -12.95 -0.08 20.14
CA ARG A 241 -12.80 0.73 21.36
C ARG A 241 -13.95 1.72 21.54
N VAL A 242 -14.45 2.33 20.46
CA VAL A 242 -15.43 3.43 20.51
C VAL A 242 -16.85 2.94 20.22
N LEU A 243 -17.02 2.09 19.20
CA LEU A 243 -18.35 1.59 18.80
C LEU A 243 -18.64 0.19 19.38
N HIS A 244 -17.72 -0.38 20.16
CA HIS A 244 -17.85 -1.68 20.81
C HIS A 244 -18.25 -2.81 19.84
N VAL A 245 -17.76 -2.74 18.61
CA VAL A 245 -18.06 -3.71 17.55
C VAL A 245 -17.46 -5.07 17.91
N SER A 246 -18.25 -6.12 17.84
CA SER A 246 -17.78 -7.47 18.09
C SER A 246 -16.80 -7.96 17.03
N PRO A 247 -15.87 -8.87 17.36
CA PRO A 247 -14.93 -9.42 16.37
C PRO A 247 -15.62 -10.05 15.15
N ALA A 248 -16.77 -10.69 15.34
CA ALA A 248 -17.54 -11.26 14.25
C ALA A 248 -18.10 -10.18 13.32
N THR A 249 -18.72 -9.14 13.88
CA THR A 249 -19.26 -8.00 13.11
C THR A 249 -18.12 -7.25 12.41
N LEU A 250 -16.97 -7.08 13.07
CA LEU A 250 -15.79 -6.47 12.48
C LEU A 250 -15.34 -7.22 11.22
N GLY A 251 -15.26 -8.54 11.28
CA GLY A 251 -14.93 -9.39 10.13
C GLY A 251 -15.87 -9.21 8.94
N HIS A 252 -17.16 -8.98 9.20
CA HIS A 252 -18.15 -8.76 8.15
C HIS A 252 -18.15 -7.35 7.56
N LEU A 253 -17.58 -6.35 8.23
CA LEU A 253 -17.65 -4.96 7.81
C LEU A 253 -16.32 -4.39 7.29
N MET A 254 -15.20 -4.93 7.72
CA MET A 254 -13.88 -4.36 7.42
C MET A 254 -13.45 -4.46 5.96
N TRP A 255 -14.21 -5.11 5.09
CA TRP A 255 -14.01 -5.04 3.64
C TRP A 255 -14.49 -3.72 3.03
N ILE A 256 -15.38 -2.96 3.72
CA ILE A 256 -16.00 -1.73 3.20
C ILE A 256 -14.98 -0.61 2.97
N PRO A 257 -14.10 -0.26 3.93
CA PRO A 257 -13.09 0.76 3.71
C PRO A 257 -12.17 0.46 2.51
N PRO A 258 -11.55 -0.73 2.38
CA PRO A 258 -10.75 -1.08 1.20
C PRO A 258 -11.53 -1.07 -0.12
N ALA A 259 -12.83 -1.41 -0.10
CA ALA A 259 -13.69 -1.29 -1.28
C ALA A 259 -13.84 0.17 -1.71
N GLY A 260 -13.88 1.12 -0.77
CA GLY A 260 -13.84 2.55 -1.05
C GLY A 260 -12.55 2.95 -1.77
N TRP A 261 -11.41 2.46 -1.32
CA TRP A 261 -10.12 2.68 -1.95
C TRP A 261 -10.10 2.16 -3.40
N GLU A 262 -10.52 0.93 -3.63
CA GLU A 262 -10.59 0.34 -4.99
C GLU A 262 -11.56 1.09 -5.90
N ALA A 263 -12.76 1.38 -5.41
CA ALA A 263 -13.73 2.20 -6.15
C ALA A 263 -13.15 3.58 -6.49
N GLY A 264 -12.37 4.17 -5.57
CA GLY A 264 -11.64 5.42 -5.78
C GLY A 264 -10.65 5.32 -6.92
N TYR A 265 -9.84 4.26 -6.97
CA TYR A 265 -8.88 4.06 -8.06
C TYR A 265 -9.55 4.01 -9.43
N LEU A 266 -10.64 3.24 -9.55
CA LEU A 266 -11.36 3.08 -10.81
C LEU A 266 -12.07 4.37 -11.24
N PHE A 267 -12.74 5.04 -10.30
CA PHE A 267 -13.48 6.28 -10.58
C PHE A 267 -12.53 7.42 -10.92
N TRP A 268 -11.57 7.71 -10.04
CA TRP A 268 -10.66 8.83 -10.22
C TRP A 268 -9.72 8.61 -11.39
N GLY A 269 -9.36 7.35 -11.71
CA GLY A 269 -8.61 7.04 -12.93
C GLY A 269 -9.30 7.60 -14.17
N LYS A 270 -10.58 7.30 -14.35
CA LYS A 270 -11.37 7.84 -15.48
C LYS A 270 -11.54 9.36 -15.45
N VAL A 271 -11.71 9.93 -14.25
CA VAL A 271 -11.88 11.39 -14.09
C VAL A 271 -10.57 12.10 -14.39
N VAL A 272 -9.45 11.59 -13.88
CA VAL A 272 -8.10 12.15 -14.13
C VAL A 272 -7.76 12.08 -15.60
N ASP A 273 -7.98 10.94 -16.26
CA ASP A 273 -7.72 10.80 -17.72
C ASP A 273 -8.49 11.82 -18.54
N ARG A 274 -9.78 11.98 -18.25
CA ARG A 274 -10.63 12.98 -18.94
C ARG A 274 -10.21 14.42 -18.67
N HIS A 275 -9.83 14.71 -17.41
CA HIS A 275 -9.39 16.06 -17.02
C HIS A 275 -8.05 16.40 -17.65
N MET A 276 -7.10 15.46 -17.56
CA MET A 276 -5.74 15.67 -18.04
C MET A 276 -5.61 15.60 -19.58
N ALA A 277 -6.61 15.09 -20.28
CA ALA A 277 -6.70 15.13 -21.73
C ALA A 277 -7.11 16.51 -22.28
N ARG A 278 -7.68 17.39 -21.44
CA ARG A 278 -8.07 18.74 -21.84
C ARG A 278 -6.83 19.63 -21.92
N ASP A 279 -6.74 20.43 -22.99
CA ASP A 279 -5.63 21.37 -23.16
C ASP A 279 -5.59 22.40 -22.04
N GLY A 280 -4.42 22.56 -21.44
CA GLY A 280 -4.20 23.52 -20.34
C GLY A 280 -4.75 23.11 -18.97
N ALA A 281 -5.42 21.96 -18.84
CA ALA A 281 -5.92 21.50 -17.54
C ALA A 281 -4.78 20.98 -16.67
N GLY A 282 -4.50 21.68 -15.57
CA GLY A 282 -3.53 21.28 -14.56
C GLY A 282 -4.18 20.50 -13.40
N PRO A 283 -3.42 19.76 -12.60
CA PRO A 283 -3.93 18.95 -11.50
C PRO A 283 -4.35 19.79 -10.27
N ALA A 284 -3.96 21.06 -10.19
CA ALA A 284 -4.11 21.90 -9.02
C ALA A 284 -5.54 21.95 -8.47
N LYS A 285 -6.53 22.22 -9.34
CA LYS A 285 -7.95 22.26 -8.93
C LYS A 285 -8.41 20.91 -8.38
N MET A 286 -8.00 19.81 -9.00
CA MET A 286 -8.39 18.47 -8.52
C MET A 286 -7.77 18.15 -7.17
N PHE A 287 -6.48 18.45 -6.95
CA PHE A 287 -5.86 18.30 -5.64
C PHE A 287 -6.58 19.13 -4.57
N THR A 288 -6.95 20.37 -4.87
CA THR A 288 -7.69 21.22 -3.93
C THR A 288 -9.07 20.63 -3.60
N TRP A 289 -9.81 20.16 -4.61
CA TRP A 289 -11.10 19.48 -4.40
C TRP A 289 -10.97 18.22 -3.57
N LEU A 290 -9.98 17.38 -3.86
CA LEU A 290 -9.72 16.16 -3.09
C LEU A 290 -9.35 16.50 -1.64
N ALA A 291 -8.56 17.55 -1.41
CA ALA A 291 -8.19 18.00 -0.07
C ALA A 291 -9.42 18.47 0.73
N ALA A 292 -10.25 19.30 0.12
CA ALA A 292 -11.48 19.78 0.75
C ALA A 292 -12.46 18.63 1.05
N ALA A 293 -12.65 17.71 0.09
CA ALA A 293 -13.52 16.55 0.27
C ALA A 293 -12.97 15.59 1.32
N GLY A 294 -11.64 15.44 1.43
CA GLY A 294 -10.97 14.56 2.42
C GLY A 294 -11.20 14.99 3.87
N LEU A 295 -11.58 16.25 4.11
CA LEU A 295 -11.96 16.73 5.43
C LEU A 295 -13.20 16.01 6.00
N VAL A 296 -13.94 15.28 5.19
CA VAL A 296 -15.03 14.38 5.63
C VAL A 296 -14.56 13.39 6.71
N THR A 297 -13.30 13.06 6.75
CA THR A 297 -12.68 12.19 7.77
C THR A 297 -12.91 12.70 9.20
N VAL A 298 -12.99 14.03 9.39
CA VAL A 298 -13.29 14.66 10.70
C VAL A 298 -14.67 14.29 11.23
N MET A 299 -15.62 13.96 10.35
CA MET A 299 -16.98 13.62 10.75
C MET A 299 -17.10 12.22 11.37
N ILE A 300 -16.11 11.35 11.18
CA ILE A 300 -16.18 9.95 11.66
C ILE A 300 -16.40 9.88 13.19
N PRO A 301 -15.61 10.54 14.04
CA PRO A 301 -15.87 10.50 15.47
C PRO A 301 -17.16 11.23 15.89
N ALA A 302 -17.60 12.22 15.11
CA ALA A 302 -18.81 12.98 15.44
C ALA A 302 -20.10 12.14 15.30
N VAL A 303 -20.09 11.10 14.46
CA VAL A 303 -21.27 10.23 14.28
C VAL A 303 -21.32 9.07 15.28
N ALA A 304 -20.31 8.87 16.12
CA ALA A 304 -20.20 7.71 17.02
C ALA A 304 -21.37 7.58 18.01
N GLY A 305 -21.94 8.70 18.44
CA GLY A 305 -23.10 8.73 19.35
C GLY A 305 -24.47 8.81 18.66
N MET A 306 -24.52 8.79 17.32
CA MET A 306 -25.77 8.96 16.56
C MET A 306 -26.50 7.61 16.36
N PRO A 307 -27.83 7.63 16.13
CA PRO A 307 -28.53 6.47 15.62
C PRO A 307 -27.86 5.94 14.34
N HIS A 308 -27.73 4.63 14.22
CA HIS A 308 -27.04 3.98 13.10
C HIS A 308 -25.54 4.37 12.96
N SER A 309 -24.89 4.73 14.06
CA SER A 309 -23.48 5.18 14.09
C SER A 309 -22.52 4.26 13.34
N LEU A 310 -22.71 2.94 13.45
CA LEU A 310 -21.86 1.94 12.77
C LEU A 310 -21.96 2.06 11.25
N LEU A 311 -23.19 2.14 10.70
CA LEU A 311 -23.39 2.30 9.26
C LEU A 311 -22.80 3.62 8.75
N LEU A 312 -23.07 4.71 9.47
CA LEU A 312 -22.55 6.03 9.12
C LEU A 312 -21.00 6.05 9.14
N THR A 313 -20.41 5.44 10.16
CA THR A 313 -18.95 5.30 10.27
C THR A 313 -18.38 4.51 9.10
N MET A 314 -18.98 3.39 8.69
CA MET A 314 -18.54 2.60 7.55
C MET A 314 -18.64 3.38 6.23
N VAL A 315 -19.74 4.10 6.02
CA VAL A 315 -19.93 4.96 4.84
C VAL A 315 -18.87 6.07 4.81
N LEU A 316 -18.57 6.70 5.93
CA LEU A 316 -17.55 7.74 6.01
C LEU A 316 -16.14 7.21 5.78
N PHE A 317 -15.80 6.02 6.31
CA PHE A 317 -14.54 5.35 5.99
C PHE A 317 -14.43 5.00 4.50
N PHE A 318 -15.50 4.48 3.90
CA PHE A 318 -15.55 4.23 2.46
C PHE A 318 -15.26 5.52 1.67
N ILE A 319 -15.94 6.62 1.99
CA ILE A 319 -15.78 7.91 1.32
C ILE A 319 -14.35 8.46 1.53
N ALA A 320 -13.82 8.40 2.75
CA ALA A 320 -12.47 8.87 3.04
C ALA A 320 -11.41 8.12 2.22
N MET A 321 -11.50 6.79 2.15
CA MET A 321 -10.58 5.97 1.36
C MET A 321 -10.80 6.14 -0.16
N PHE A 322 -12.04 6.34 -0.59
CA PHE A 322 -12.37 6.66 -1.99
C PHE A 322 -11.70 7.97 -2.44
N ILE A 323 -11.74 9.00 -1.61
CA ILE A 323 -11.10 10.30 -1.89
C ILE A 323 -9.57 10.16 -1.86
N ALA A 324 -9.02 9.44 -0.89
CA ALA A 324 -7.58 9.21 -0.80
C ALA A 324 -7.04 8.41 -2.00
N GLY A 325 -7.83 7.50 -2.57
CA GLY A 325 -7.53 6.83 -3.84
C GLY A 325 -7.33 7.84 -4.99
N GLY A 326 -8.07 8.95 -4.97
CA GLY A 326 -7.92 10.03 -5.94
C GLY A 326 -6.56 10.74 -5.86
N PHE A 327 -6.02 10.94 -4.66
CA PHE A 327 -4.67 11.51 -4.49
C PHE A 327 -3.59 10.60 -5.09
N VAL A 328 -3.72 9.31 -4.88
CA VAL A 328 -2.77 8.31 -5.40
C VAL A 328 -2.76 8.33 -6.93
N VAL A 329 -3.93 8.26 -7.55
CA VAL A 329 -4.06 8.23 -9.02
C VAL A 329 -3.62 9.55 -9.63
N LEU A 330 -4.10 10.68 -9.10
CA LEU A 330 -3.75 12.02 -9.60
C LEU A 330 -2.25 12.33 -9.41
N GLY A 331 -1.68 11.93 -8.27
CA GLY A 331 -0.25 12.09 -7.98
C GLY A 331 0.62 11.34 -8.99
N LEU A 332 0.31 10.08 -9.29
CA LEU A 332 1.04 9.32 -10.31
C LEU A 332 0.89 9.94 -11.70
N ALA A 333 -0.33 10.37 -12.07
CA ALA A 333 -0.58 11.02 -13.36
C ALA A 333 0.18 12.34 -13.51
N ASP A 334 0.25 13.15 -12.44
CA ASP A 334 1.05 14.39 -12.39
C ASP A 334 2.56 14.09 -12.55
N GLY A 335 3.06 13.09 -11.83
CA GLY A 335 4.46 12.66 -11.90
C GLY A 335 4.87 12.19 -13.29
N LEU A 336 4.03 11.38 -13.94
CA LEU A 336 4.27 10.89 -15.29
C LEU A 336 4.27 12.01 -16.35
N LYS A 337 3.53 13.10 -16.13
CA LYS A 337 3.56 14.27 -17.01
C LYS A 337 4.79 15.16 -16.79
N ARG A 338 5.37 15.13 -15.59
CA ARG A 338 6.51 15.96 -15.22
C ARG A 338 7.87 15.33 -15.49
N GLN A 339 7.90 14.03 -15.74
CA GLN A 339 9.12 13.24 -15.89
C GLN A 339 9.12 12.48 -17.23
N PRO A 340 10.31 12.13 -17.74
CA PRO A 340 10.40 11.29 -18.94
C PRO A 340 9.69 9.94 -18.76
N PRO A 341 9.01 9.40 -19.79
CA PRO A 341 8.29 8.12 -19.71
C PRO A 341 9.17 6.94 -19.23
N ALA A 342 10.47 6.99 -19.52
CA ALA A 342 11.45 5.99 -19.08
C ALA A 342 11.62 5.93 -17.55
N SER A 343 11.15 6.94 -16.81
CA SER A 343 11.24 7.03 -15.34
C SER A 343 9.97 6.55 -14.62
N ALA A 344 8.98 6.02 -15.30
CA ALA A 344 7.67 5.68 -14.72
C ALA A 344 7.78 4.73 -13.50
N GLY A 345 8.60 3.68 -13.60
CA GLY A 345 8.81 2.75 -12.48
C GLY A 345 9.50 3.42 -11.28
N PHE A 346 10.46 4.31 -11.54
CA PHE A 346 11.13 5.07 -10.49
C PHE A 346 10.17 6.05 -9.79
N ILE A 347 9.32 6.75 -10.55
CA ILE A 347 8.30 7.65 -10.01
C ILE A 347 7.36 6.89 -9.09
N ALA A 348 6.81 5.77 -9.55
CA ALA A 348 5.89 4.95 -8.76
C ALA A 348 6.57 4.44 -7.48
N GLY A 349 7.78 3.89 -7.57
CA GLY A 349 8.53 3.40 -6.42
C GLY A 349 8.86 4.51 -5.42
N PHE A 350 9.24 5.69 -5.89
CA PHE A 350 9.56 6.83 -5.02
C PHE A 350 8.31 7.38 -4.32
N CYS A 351 7.17 7.45 -5.02
CA CYS A 351 5.88 7.84 -4.43
C CYS A 351 5.43 6.84 -3.36
N ILE A 352 5.53 5.53 -3.62
CA ILE A 352 5.21 4.47 -2.65
C ILE A 352 6.14 4.55 -1.43
N SER A 353 7.42 4.81 -1.64
CA SER A 353 8.39 4.98 -0.54
C SER A 353 8.08 6.21 0.31
N CYS A 354 7.65 7.31 -0.30
CA CYS A 354 7.20 8.49 0.44
C CYS A 354 5.95 8.19 1.27
N TRP A 355 4.97 7.46 0.71
CA TRP A 355 3.78 7.01 1.45
C TRP A 355 4.15 6.11 2.63
N ALA A 356 5.06 5.16 2.44
CA ALA A 356 5.53 4.28 3.51
C ALA A 356 6.26 5.06 4.62
N LEU A 357 7.09 6.06 4.25
CA LEU A 357 7.75 6.94 5.22
C LEU A 357 6.73 7.73 6.04
N VAL A 358 5.76 8.36 5.38
CA VAL A 358 4.73 9.13 6.07
C VAL A 358 3.90 8.23 6.99
N THR A 359 3.53 7.04 6.54
CA THR A 359 2.85 6.03 7.36
C THR A 359 3.68 5.69 8.59
N ALA A 360 4.98 5.45 8.44
CA ALA A 360 5.88 5.15 9.55
C ALA A 360 5.94 6.26 10.61
N LEU A 361 5.86 7.52 10.18
CA LEU A 361 5.88 8.67 11.09
C LEU A 361 4.54 8.90 11.78
N VAL A 362 3.44 8.63 11.09
CA VAL A 362 2.08 8.95 11.55
C VAL A 362 1.53 7.87 12.49
N MET A 363 1.79 6.59 12.25
CA MET A 363 1.13 5.51 13.01
C MET A 363 1.43 5.51 14.51
N PRO A 364 2.65 5.78 15.03
CA PRO A 364 2.88 5.88 16.46
C PRO A 364 2.16 7.07 17.10
N VAL A 365 2.02 8.18 16.35
CA VAL A 365 1.29 9.37 16.82
C VAL A 365 -0.18 9.03 16.99
N ILE A 366 -0.79 8.34 16.01
CA ILE A 366 -2.17 7.88 16.10
C ILE A 366 -2.35 6.91 17.28
N GLY A 367 -1.43 5.95 17.42
CA GLY A 367 -1.45 5.02 18.55
C GLY A 367 -1.44 5.74 19.90
N HIS A 368 -0.58 6.75 20.06
CA HIS A 368 -0.52 7.57 21.27
C HIS A 368 -1.83 8.33 21.53
N LEU A 369 -2.42 8.93 20.51
CA LEU A 369 -3.70 9.61 20.61
C LEU A 369 -4.84 8.64 20.96
N PHE A 370 -4.80 7.41 20.45
CA PHE A 370 -5.77 6.36 20.76
C PHE A 370 -5.64 5.87 22.21
N ASP A 371 -4.41 5.73 22.72
CA ASP A 371 -4.17 5.36 24.12
C ASP A 371 -4.62 6.46 25.09
N ALA A 372 -4.55 7.74 24.65
CA ALA A 372 -5.09 8.88 25.39
C ALA A 372 -6.62 9.08 25.19
N ASN A 373 -7.30 8.22 24.41
CA ASN A 373 -8.72 8.35 24.03
C ASN A 373 -9.05 9.65 23.26
N LEU A 374 -8.05 10.26 22.61
CA LEU A 374 -8.19 11.50 21.83
C LEU A 374 -8.58 11.19 20.38
N TYR A 375 -9.66 10.43 20.17
CA TYR A 375 -10.09 10.00 18.84
C TYR A 375 -10.43 11.17 17.93
N GLY A 376 -11.15 12.20 18.40
CA GLY A 376 -11.46 13.40 17.62
C GLY A 376 -10.21 14.10 17.11
N THR A 377 -9.17 14.22 17.95
CA THR A 377 -7.87 14.79 17.56
C THR A 377 -7.17 13.92 16.52
N SER A 378 -7.21 12.59 16.65
CA SER A 378 -6.62 11.65 15.70
C SER A 378 -7.21 11.82 14.30
N PHE A 379 -8.54 11.84 14.20
CA PHE A 379 -9.23 12.02 12.91
C PHE A 379 -9.00 13.40 12.30
N SER A 380 -8.97 14.45 13.12
CA SER A 380 -8.64 15.81 12.68
C SER A 380 -7.20 15.90 12.17
N PHE A 381 -6.25 15.27 12.86
CA PHE A 381 -4.86 15.18 12.45
C PHE A 381 -4.74 14.49 11.08
N ILE A 382 -5.36 13.32 10.90
CA ILE A 382 -5.36 12.58 9.63
C ILE A 382 -6.01 13.40 8.51
N ALA A 383 -7.12 14.09 8.78
CA ALA A 383 -7.82 14.91 7.79
C ALA A 383 -7.00 16.13 7.31
N CYS A 384 -6.12 16.67 8.17
CA CYS A 384 -5.27 17.81 7.83
C CYS A 384 -4.02 17.43 7.00
N ILE A 385 -3.61 16.16 6.99
CA ILE A 385 -2.40 15.72 6.29
C ILE A 385 -2.51 15.87 4.76
N PRO A 386 -3.58 15.43 4.07
CA PRO A 386 -3.71 15.61 2.62
C PRO A 386 -3.71 17.09 2.18
N PRO A 387 -4.44 18.04 2.83
CA PRO A 387 -4.31 19.46 2.55
C PRO A 387 -2.89 20.00 2.66
N LEU A 388 -2.13 19.58 3.69
CA LEU A 388 -0.72 19.95 3.83
C LEU A 388 0.10 19.48 2.61
N GLY A 389 -0.15 18.24 2.14
CA GLY A 389 0.48 17.72 0.91
C GLY A 389 0.21 18.59 -0.31
N VAL A 390 -1.03 19.08 -0.46
CA VAL A 390 -1.40 19.98 -1.55
C VAL A 390 -0.70 21.35 -1.42
N VAL A 391 -0.62 21.92 -0.22
CA VAL A 391 0.10 23.18 0.03
C VAL A 391 1.58 23.05 -0.34
N VAL A 392 2.24 21.98 0.10
CA VAL A 392 3.65 21.73 -0.24
C VAL A 392 3.82 21.52 -1.74
N TRP A 393 2.94 20.75 -2.39
CA TRP A 393 2.97 20.56 -3.84
C TRP A 393 2.80 21.90 -4.59
N TRP A 394 1.87 22.76 -4.15
CA TRP A 394 1.68 24.09 -4.69
C TRP A 394 2.93 24.98 -4.55
N GLY A 395 3.54 24.99 -3.38
CA GLY A 395 4.77 25.74 -3.11
C GLY A 395 5.93 25.31 -4.00
N LEU A 396 6.08 23.99 -4.24
CA LEU A 396 7.16 23.45 -5.04
C LEU A 396 6.95 23.53 -6.55
N THR A 397 5.70 23.57 -7.03
CA THR A 397 5.37 23.54 -8.47
C THR A 397 4.74 24.83 -9.00
N GLY A 398 4.40 25.77 -8.12
CA GLY A 398 3.60 26.96 -8.47
C GLY A 398 2.19 26.62 -8.99
N GLY A 399 1.70 25.39 -8.75
CA GLY A 399 0.39 24.92 -9.21
C GLY A 399 0.29 24.71 -10.72
N ARG A 400 1.40 24.80 -11.46
CA ARG A 400 1.42 24.78 -12.93
C ARG A 400 1.95 23.43 -13.44
N LEU A 401 1.46 23.01 -14.63
CA LEU A 401 2.15 21.99 -15.41
C LEU A 401 3.52 22.54 -15.87
N PRO A 402 4.55 21.68 -16.03
CA PRO A 402 5.77 22.11 -16.73
C PRO A 402 5.34 22.64 -18.10
N GLY A 403 5.75 23.87 -18.42
CA GLY A 403 5.49 24.47 -19.72
C GLY A 403 5.99 23.49 -20.80
N ARG A 404 5.20 23.25 -21.83
CA ARG A 404 5.74 22.76 -23.08
C ARG A 404 6.83 23.78 -23.44
N HIS A 405 8.10 23.37 -23.33
CA HIS A 405 9.15 24.17 -23.91
C HIS A 405 8.74 24.45 -25.34
N SER A 406 8.41 25.70 -25.60
CA SER A 406 8.28 26.25 -26.92
C SER A 406 9.42 25.63 -27.73
N LYS A 407 9.07 24.84 -28.76
CA LYS A 407 9.98 24.63 -29.87
C LYS A 407 10.09 26.03 -30.53
N ALA A 408 10.99 26.80 -30.01
CA ALA A 408 11.41 28.05 -30.60
C ALA A 408 12.81 27.81 -31.15
N ALA A 409 12.89 27.94 -32.46
CA ALA A 409 14.02 28.06 -33.39
C ALA A 409 14.90 26.82 -33.58
#